data_b720172476fa7d0da70215b403286d32
#
_entry.id   b720172476fa7d0da70215b403286d32
#
_cell.length_a   1.000
_cell.length_b   1.000
_cell.length_c   1.000
_cell.angle_alpha   90.00
_cell.angle_beta   90.00
_cell.angle_gamma   90.00
#
_symmetry.space_group_name_H-M   'P 1'
#
loop_
_entity.id
_entity.type
_entity.pdbx_description
1 polymer ?
#
loop_
_entity_poly.entity_id
_entity_poly.type
_entity_poly.pdbx_seq_one_letter_code
_entity_poly.pdbx_strand_id
1 'polypeptide(L)'
;GYGNSRVHKLSPDGKHIKSWGVPGTGNGEFSLPHNISMIGDDKVIVADRENFRVQIFDLEGNYIDQWHLHHPMSVTEGKNGDKNLYIGEMGPPDVQIGVKGLGNRIVVLSPEGKKIDSFGHGLPGQNDDQFVAPHGVTTDSKGNVYVGEVAWTFWGSKQNPQPLGELISLRKWIKK
;
A
#
# COMPACT_ATOMS: atom_id res chain seq x y z
N GLY A 1 -4.97 -0.65 13.93
CA GLY A 1 -3.93 0.16 14.58
C GLY A 1 -2.62 -0.59 14.69
N TYR A 2 -1.50 0.09 14.53
CA TYR A 2 -0.17 -0.53 14.49
C TYR A 2 0.16 -1.34 15.76
N GLY A 3 -0.17 -0.80 16.92
CA GLY A 3 0.26 -1.39 18.18
C GLY A 3 -0.56 -2.57 18.67
N ASN A 4 -1.75 -2.80 18.11
CA ASN A 4 -2.63 -3.89 18.55
C ASN A 4 -3.00 -4.89 17.45
N SER A 5 -2.48 -4.70 16.24
CA SER A 5 -2.68 -5.59 15.08
C SER A 5 -4.15 -5.91 14.80
N ARG A 6 -5.02 -4.86 14.83
CA ARG A 6 -6.47 -5.02 14.71
C ARG A 6 -7.08 -4.15 13.63
N VAL A 7 -8.12 -4.69 13.02
CA VAL A 7 -9.10 -3.96 12.23
C VAL A 7 -10.35 -3.74 13.08
N HIS A 8 -10.94 -2.53 12.95
CA HIS A 8 -12.16 -2.14 13.66
C HIS A 8 -13.23 -1.75 12.65
N LYS A 9 -14.41 -2.35 12.79
CA LYS A 9 -15.63 -1.95 12.07
C LYS A 9 -16.43 -1.03 12.98
N LEU A 10 -16.72 0.15 12.48
CA LEU A 10 -17.51 1.16 13.20
C LEU A 10 -18.80 1.43 12.43
N SER A 11 -19.83 1.85 13.14
CA SER A 11 -21.04 2.40 12.54
C SER A 11 -20.80 3.82 11.98
N PRO A 12 -21.70 4.35 11.13
CA PRO A 12 -21.56 5.71 10.59
C PRO A 12 -21.49 6.81 11.66
N ASP A 13 -22.04 6.60 12.84
CA ASP A 13 -21.96 7.51 13.99
C ASP A 13 -20.74 7.23 14.89
N GLY A 14 -19.79 6.39 14.42
CA GLY A 14 -18.51 6.13 15.08
C GLY A 14 -18.54 5.11 16.21
N LYS A 15 -19.68 4.44 16.46
CA LYS A 15 -19.75 3.40 17.49
C LYS A 15 -19.09 2.12 17.05
N HIS A 16 -18.36 1.50 17.96
CA HIS A 16 -17.72 0.20 17.72
C HIS A 16 -18.76 -0.90 17.48
N ILE A 17 -18.63 -1.61 16.36
CA ILE A 17 -19.46 -2.75 16.02
C ILE A 17 -18.71 -4.06 16.30
N LYS A 18 -17.49 -4.17 15.72
CA LYS A 18 -16.70 -5.40 15.75
C LYS A 18 -15.22 -5.12 15.53
N SER A 19 -14.38 -6.02 16.02
CA SER A 19 -12.94 -6.02 15.70
C SER A 19 -12.46 -7.44 15.41
N TRP A 20 -11.45 -7.54 14.55
CA TRP A 20 -10.74 -8.78 14.30
C TRP A 20 -9.24 -8.54 14.15
N GLY A 21 -8.47 -9.62 14.19
CA GLY A 21 -7.01 -9.61 14.13
C GLY A 21 -6.35 -9.67 15.50
N VAL A 22 -5.20 -10.29 15.50
CA VAL A 22 -4.25 -10.37 16.63
C VAL A 22 -2.84 -10.30 16.05
N PRO A 23 -1.79 -9.99 16.84
CA PRO A 23 -0.41 -10.08 16.39
C PRO A 23 -0.04 -11.49 15.94
N GLY A 24 0.60 -11.61 14.77
CA GLY A 24 1.09 -12.89 14.27
C GLY A 24 1.22 -12.94 12.75
N THR A 25 1.43 -14.16 12.22
CA THR A 25 1.68 -14.45 10.81
C THR A 25 0.65 -15.38 10.16
N GLY A 26 -0.28 -15.93 10.94
CA GLY A 26 -1.36 -16.79 10.46
C GLY A 26 -2.46 -16.03 9.73
N ASN A 27 -3.47 -16.76 9.23
CA ASN A 27 -4.63 -16.16 8.58
C ASN A 27 -5.44 -15.33 9.58
N GLY A 28 -5.70 -14.07 9.25
CA GLY A 28 -6.37 -13.13 10.15
C GLY A 28 -5.49 -12.57 11.27
N GLU A 29 -4.22 -12.96 11.34
CA GLU A 29 -3.21 -12.35 12.19
C GLU A 29 -2.45 -11.27 11.41
N PHE A 30 -1.92 -10.25 12.10
CA PHE A 30 -1.26 -9.13 11.47
C PHE A 30 0.10 -8.79 12.11
N SER A 31 1.01 -8.34 11.26
CA SER A 31 2.21 -7.63 11.67
C SER A 31 2.24 -6.26 11.01
N LEU A 32 1.85 -5.26 11.78
CA LEU A 32 1.75 -3.87 11.34
C LEU A 32 0.75 -3.67 10.19
N PRO A 33 -0.57 -3.90 10.42
CA PRO A 33 -1.61 -3.60 9.43
C PRO A 33 -1.59 -2.10 9.11
N HIS A 34 -1.20 -1.77 7.88
CA HIS A 34 -0.79 -0.42 7.52
C HIS A 34 -1.89 0.39 6.82
N ASN A 35 -2.64 -0.28 5.95
CA ASN A 35 -3.72 0.35 5.20
C ASN A 35 -4.89 -0.62 5.02
N ILE A 36 -6.06 -0.08 4.77
CA ILE A 36 -7.30 -0.83 4.55
C ILE A 36 -8.11 -0.16 3.45
N SER A 37 -8.71 -0.96 2.57
CA SER A 37 -9.60 -0.50 1.52
C SER A 37 -10.72 -1.51 1.28
N MET A 38 -11.69 -1.13 0.45
CA MET A 38 -12.70 -2.05 -0.09
C MET A 38 -12.22 -2.63 -1.42
N ILE A 39 -12.67 -3.84 -1.73
CA ILE A 39 -12.69 -4.42 -3.07
C ILE A 39 -14.16 -4.64 -3.42
N GLY A 40 -14.66 -3.89 -4.38
CA GLY A 40 -16.09 -3.82 -4.62
C GLY A 40 -16.87 -3.36 -3.39
N ASP A 41 -18.04 -3.94 -3.19
CA ASP A 41 -18.93 -3.58 -2.09
C ASP A 41 -18.97 -4.65 -0.97
N ASP A 42 -18.29 -5.77 -1.14
CA ASP A 42 -18.46 -6.98 -0.31
C ASP A 42 -17.19 -7.48 0.36
N LYS A 43 -16.01 -6.94 0.04
CA LYS A 43 -14.73 -7.40 0.60
C LYS A 43 -13.89 -6.26 1.15
N VAL A 44 -13.10 -6.59 2.14
CA VAL A 44 -12.10 -5.71 2.76
C VAL A 44 -10.72 -6.26 2.46
N ILE A 45 -9.81 -5.42 1.99
CA ILE A 45 -8.39 -5.74 1.82
C ILE A 45 -7.56 -4.97 2.84
N VAL A 46 -6.64 -5.64 3.49
CA VAL A 46 -5.75 -5.08 4.51
C VAL A 46 -4.30 -5.28 4.08
N ALA A 47 -3.54 -4.20 4.02
CA ALA A 47 -2.10 -4.25 3.82
C ALA A 47 -1.41 -4.68 5.13
N ASP A 48 -0.99 -5.92 5.19
CA ASP A 48 -0.28 -6.54 6.33
C ASP A 48 1.23 -6.44 6.07
N ARG A 49 1.75 -5.22 6.27
CA ARG A 49 3.03 -4.76 5.73
C ARG A 49 4.21 -5.63 6.10
N GLU A 50 4.42 -5.91 7.39
CA GLU A 50 5.58 -6.66 7.86
C GLU A 50 5.44 -8.18 7.68
N ASN A 51 4.25 -8.65 7.29
CA ASN A 51 4.03 -10.02 6.82
C ASN A 51 4.14 -10.14 5.28
N PHE A 52 4.53 -9.08 4.58
CA PHE A 52 4.75 -9.05 3.12
C PHE A 52 3.55 -9.57 2.32
N ARG A 53 2.35 -9.16 2.72
CA ARG A 53 1.10 -9.61 2.09
C ARG A 53 -0.01 -8.57 2.21
N VAL A 54 -1.03 -8.74 1.41
CA VAL A 54 -2.37 -8.23 1.70
C VAL A 54 -3.25 -9.41 2.08
N GLN A 55 -4.20 -9.19 2.97
CA GLN A 55 -5.21 -10.18 3.35
C GLN A 55 -6.60 -9.67 2.97
N ILE A 56 -7.43 -10.57 2.48
CA ILE A 56 -8.80 -10.30 2.03
C ILE A 56 -9.77 -10.92 3.03
N PHE A 57 -10.78 -10.15 3.41
CA PHE A 57 -11.83 -10.52 4.36
C PHE A 57 -13.19 -10.20 3.77
N ASP A 58 -14.22 -10.89 4.25
CA ASP A 58 -15.60 -10.46 4.08
C ASP A 58 -15.92 -9.25 4.99
N LEU A 59 -17.14 -8.69 4.88
CA LEU A 59 -17.58 -7.57 5.70
C LEU A 59 -17.73 -7.92 7.20
N GLU A 60 -17.74 -9.20 7.53
CA GLU A 60 -17.78 -9.72 8.89
C GLU A 60 -16.39 -10.02 9.46
N GLY A 61 -15.32 -9.77 8.69
CA GLY A 61 -13.95 -9.97 9.11
C GLY A 61 -13.51 -11.44 9.07
N ASN A 62 -14.23 -12.32 8.38
CA ASN A 62 -13.79 -13.66 8.13
C ASN A 62 -12.75 -13.66 7.01
N TYR A 63 -11.63 -14.35 7.22
CA TYR A 63 -10.57 -14.49 6.24
C TYR A 63 -11.05 -15.22 4.99
N ILE A 64 -10.70 -14.66 3.81
CA ILE A 64 -11.01 -15.25 2.50
C ILE A 64 -9.75 -15.73 1.81
N ASP A 65 -8.75 -14.82 1.65
CA ASP A 65 -7.56 -15.08 0.85
C ASP A 65 -6.40 -14.14 1.27
N GLN A 66 -5.22 -14.40 0.71
CA GLN A 66 -4.07 -13.50 0.84
C GLN A 66 -3.20 -13.54 -0.40
N TRP A 67 -2.54 -12.41 -0.69
CA TRP A 67 -1.58 -12.32 -1.79
C TRP A 67 -0.26 -11.77 -1.30
N HIS A 68 0.83 -12.44 -1.68
CA HIS A 68 2.18 -12.01 -1.33
C HIS A 68 2.56 -10.75 -2.10
N LEU A 69 3.05 -9.75 -1.37
CA LEU A 69 3.52 -8.46 -1.88
C LEU A 69 4.73 -8.01 -1.06
N HIS A 70 5.52 -7.10 -1.63
CA HIS A 70 6.73 -6.65 -0.95
C HIS A 70 6.49 -5.34 -0.19
N HIS A 71 6.35 -5.39 1.15
CA HIS A 71 6.06 -4.24 2.01
C HIS A 71 4.88 -3.38 1.51
N PRO A 72 3.67 -3.93 1.37
CA PRO A 72 2.52 -3.16 0.92
C PRO A 72 2.16 -2.09 1.96
N MET A 73 2.24 -0.82 1.56
CA MET A 73 1.96 0.32 2.44
C MET A 73 0.54 0.85 2.27
N SER A 74 0.01 0.77 1.06
CA SER A 74 -1.33 1.25 0.75
C SER A 74 -1.96 0.42 -0.35
N VAL A 75 -3.28 0.43 -0.37
CA VAL A 75 -4.08 -0.22 -1.39
C VAL A 75 -5.32 0.61 -1.68
N THR A 76 -5.68 0.72 -2.94
CA THR A 76 -6.95 1.33 -3.39
C THR A 76 -7.48 0.59 -4.62
N GLU A 77 -8.79 0.47 -4.73
CA GLU A 77 -9.44 0.07 -5.97
C GLU A 77 -9.51 1.26 -6.92
N GLY A 78 -9.38 1.00 -8.21
CA GLY A 78 -9.58 1.99 -9.26
C GLY A 78 -11.00 2.55 -9.26
N LYS A 79 -11.23 3.68 -9.94
CA LYS A 79 -12.54 4.35 -10.02
C LYS A 79 -13.12 4.28 -11.42
N ASN A 80 -14.41 4.61 -11.53
CA ASN A 80 -15.15 4.63 -12.81
C ASN A 80 -15.09 3.32 -13.60
N GLY A 81 -15.28 2.19 -12.91
CA GLY A 81 -15.32 0.87 -13.53
C GLY A 81 -13.94 0.21 -13.68
N ASP A 82 -12.87 0.91 -13.34
CA ASP A 82 -11.56 0.27 -13.17
C ASP A 82 -11.56 -0.51 -11.84
N LYS A 83 -11.60 -1.82 -11.95
CA LYS A 83 -11.62 -2.74 -10.80
C LYS A 83 -10.23 -3.17 -10.34
N ASN A 84 -9.18 -2.71 -11.00
CA ASN A 84 -7.82 -3.03 -10.63
C ASN A 84 -7.46 -2.42 -9.28
N LEU A 85 -6.56 -3.08 -8.58
CA LEU A 85 -6.05 -2.65 -7.28
C LEU A 85 -4.66 -2.05 -7.47
N TYR A 86 -4.48 -0.85 -6.93
CA TYR A 86 -3.23 -0.12 -6.94
C TYR A 86 -2.60 -0.19 -5.57
N ILE A 87 -1.42 -0.81 -5.48
CA ILE A 87 -0.72 -1.05 -4.22
C ILE A 87 0.60 -0.29 -4.23
N GLY A 88 0.80 0.55 -3.21
CA GLY A 88 2.10 1.15 -2.94
C GLY A 88 3.00 0.16 -2.20
N GLU A 89 4.13 -0.20 -2.80
CA GLU A 89 5.16 -1.00 -2.16
C GLU A 89 6.31 -0.10 -1.70
N MET A 90 6.67 -0.19 -0.43
CA MET A 90 7.91 0.36 0.08
C MET A 90 9.10 -0.49 -0.36
N GLY A 91 10.23 0.13 -0.57
CA GLY A 91 11.44 -0.58 -0.93
C GLY A 91 11.91 -1.61 0.11
N PRO A 92 12.78 -2.52 -0.30
CA PRO A 92 13.36 -3.51 0.58
C PRO A 92 14.30 -2.88 1.62
N PRO A 93 14.66 -3.63 2.67
CA PRO A 93 15.78 -3.27 3.55
C PRO A 93 17.04 -2.95 2.76
N ASP A 94 17.93 -2.14 3.32
CA ASP A 94 19.14 -1.64 2.66
C ASP A 94 20.00 -2.74 2.02
N VAL A 95 20.02 -3.94 2.60
CA VAL A 95 20.76 -5.12 2.09
C VAL A 95 20.20 -5.69 0.77
N GLN A 96 19.00 -5.30 0.39
CA GLN A 96 18.30 -5.77 -0.82
C GLN A 96 18.06 -4.63 -1.83
N ILE A 97 18.57 -3.44 -1.59
CA ILE A 97 18.47 -2.32 -2.54
C ILE A 97 19.11 -2.72 -3.88
N GLY A 98 18.41 -2.49 -4.97
CA GLY A 98 18.86 -2.81 -6.32
C GLY A 98 18.54 -4.23 -6.77
N VAL A 99 17.95 -5.08 -5.94
CA VAL A 99 17.46 -6.39 -6.39
C VAL A 99 16.32 -6.19 -7.39
N LYS A 100 16.46 -6.80 -8.56
CA LYS A 100 15.48 -6.69 -9.66
C LYS A 100 14.10 -7.18 -9.17
N GLY A 101 13.09 -6.37 -9.39
CA GLY A 101 11.70 -6.70 -9.03
C GLY A 101 11.33 -6.40 -7.59
N LEU A 102 12.26 -5.92 -6.78
CA LEU A 102 12.01 -5.30 -5.49
C LEU A 102 12.22 -3.80 -5.60
N GLY A 103 11.59 -3.05 -4.72
CA GLY A 103 11.82 -1.61 -4.64
C GLY A 103 10.54 -0.79 -4.55
N ASN A 104 10.76 0.50 -4.49
CA ASN A 104 9.70 1.49 -4.32
C ASN A 104 8.93 1.64 -5.63
N ARG A 105 7.68 1.20 -5.63
CA ARG A 105 6.85 1.16 -6.83
C ARG A 105 5.36 1.11 -6.52
N ILE A 106 4.55 1.30 -7.54
CA ILE A 106 3.15 0.92 -7.53
C ILE A 106 3.01 -0.40 -8.27
N VAL A 107 2.35 -1.37 -7.64
CA VAL A 107 1.94 -2.64 -8.26
C VAL A 107 0.46 -2.56 -8.59
N VAL A 108 0.09 -3.01 -9.78
CA VAL A 108 -1.30 -3.09 -10.23
C VAL A 108 -1.72 -4.55 -10.29
N LEU A 109 -2.75 -4.90 -9.53
CA LEU A 109 -3.33 -6.24 -9.51
C LEU A 109 -4.74 -6.25 -10.09
N SER A 110 -5.15 -7.39 -10.65
CA SER A 110 -6.56 -7.64 -10.93
C SER A 110 -7.35 -7.83 -9.62
N PRO A 111 -8.70 -7.81 -9.65
CA PRO A 111 -9.52 -8.10 -8.47
C PRO A 111 -9.28 -9.49 -7.85
N GLU A 112 -8.70 -10.42 -8.61
CA GLU A 112 -8.33 -11.77 -8.18
C GLU A 112 -6.88 -11.88 -7.70
N GLY A 113 -6.16 -10.75 -7.59
CA GLY A 113 -4.79 -10.71 -7.07
C GLY A 113 -3.70 -11.01 -8.10
N LYS A 114 -4.03 -11.15 -9.39
CA LYS A 114 -3.03 -11.36 -10.44
C LYS A 114 -2.33 -10.04 -10.77
N LYS A 115 -0.99 -10.04 -10.73
CA LYS A 115 -0.21 -8.88 -11.17
C LYS A 115 -0.43 -8.61 -12.65
N ILE A 116 -0.89 -7.39 -12.96
CA ILE A 116 -1.14 -6.90 -14.32
C ILE A 116 0.03 -6.03 -14.77
N ASP A 117 0.45 -5.10 -13.89
CA ASP A 117 1.46 -4.09 -14.21
C ASP A 117 2.22 -3.64 -12.95
N SER A 118 3.26 -2.86 -13.15
CA SER A 118 3.91 -2.10 -12.08
C SER A 118 4.70 -0.93 -12.69
N PHE A 119 4.73 0.19 -11.99
CA PHE A 119 5.51 1.35 -12.38
C PHE A 119 6.27 1.96 -11.20
N GLY A 120 7.38 2.61 -11.51
CA GLY A 120 8.40 3.06 -10.56
C GLY A 120 9.73 2.37 -10.83
N HIS A 121 10.83 3.12 -10.67
CA HIS A 121 12.17 2.65 -11.03
C HIS A 121 12.70 1.52 -10.11
N GLY A 122 12.15 1.41 -8.89
CA GLY A 122 12.60 0.42 -7.90
C GLY A 122 13.71 0.92 -6.97
N LEU A 123 14.54 1.87 -7.39
CA LEU A 123 15.47 2.57 -6.49
C LEU A 123 14.81 3.83 -5.93
N PRO A 124 15.02 4.12 -4.62
CA PRO A 124 14.46 5.33 -4.03
C PRO A 124 15.10 6.58 -4.61
N GLY A 125 14.30 7.61 -4.86
CA GLY A 125 14.81 8.87 -5.40
C GLY A 125 13.74 9.89 -5.72
N GLN A 126 14.18 11.01 -6.28
CA GLN A 126 13.35 12.18 -6.59
C GLN A 126 13.12 12.42 -8.09
N ASN A 127 13.60 11.53 -8.96
CA ASN A 127 13.34 11.60 -10.40
C ASN A 127 11.86 11.29 -10.71
N ASP A 128 11.41 11.65 -11.89
CA ASP A 128 10.01 11.51 -12.30
C ASP A 128 9.48 10.08 -12.28
N ASP A 129 10.34 9.10 -12.51
CA ASP A 129 10.04 7.67 -12.52
C ASP A 129 10.37 6.96 -11.20
N GLN A 130 10.80 7.68 -10.18
CA GLN A 130 11.20 7.13 -8.89
C GLN A 130 10.16 7.41 -7.81
N PHE A 131 10.08 6.50 -6.86
CA PHE A 131 9.42 6.67 -5.57
C PHE A 131 10.43 6.55 -4.44
N VAL A 132 10.12 7.16 -3.32
CA VAL A 132 10.84 6.95 -2.06
C VAL A 132 10.11 5.95 -1.17
N ALA A 133 8.86 6.24 -0.86
CA ALA A 133 8.01 5.37 -0.05
C ALA A 133 6.54 5.67 -0.38
N PRO A 134 5.93 4.95 -1.33
CA PRO A 134 4.53 5.15 -1.73
C PRO A 134 3.58 4.79 -0.59
N HIS A 135 3.33 5.76 0.30
CA HIS A 135 2.62 5.56 1.55
C HIS A 135 1.11 5.64 1.43
N GLY A 136 0.62 6.50 0.57
CA GLY A 136 -0.80 6.64 0.26
C GLY A 136 -1.03 6.64 -1.25
N VAL A 137 -1.95 5.82 -1.74
CA VAL A 137 -2.30 5.73 -3.17
C VAL A 137 -3.80 5.94 -3.33
N THR A 138 -4.17 6.73 -4.33
CA THR A 138 -5.56 6.86 -4.76
C THR A 138 -5.65 7.10 -6.26
N THR A 139 -6.82 6.88 -6.83
CA THR A 139 -7.10 7.17 -8.26
C THR A 139 -8.17 8.24 -8.38
N ASP A 140 -8.13 9.02 -9.45
CA ASP A 140 -9.25 9.91 -9.81
C ASP A 140 -10.22 9.23 -10.80
N SER A 141 -11.30 9.94 -11.13
CA SER A 141 -12.32 9.47 -12.07
C SER A 141 -11.83 9.31 -13.51
N LYS A 142 -10.63 9.80 -13.83
CA LYS A 142 -10.00 9.64 -15.15
C LYS A 142 -8.99 8.48 -15.16
N GLY A 143 -8.80 7.80 -14.02
CA GLY A 143 -7.83 6.73 -13.83
C GLY A 143 -6.40 7.21 -13.60
N ASN A 144 -6.19 8.51 -13.35
CA ASN A 144 -4.87 8.98 -12.93
C ASN A 144 -4.59 8.49 -11.50
N VAL A 145 -3.33 8.15 -11.23
CA VAL A 145 -2.88 7.65 -9.93
C VAL A 145 -2.17 8.76 -9.18
N TYR A 146 -2.57 9.00 -7.95
CA TYR A 146 -1.93 9.93 -7.04
C TYR A 146 -1.24 9.15 -5.93
N VAL A 147 -0.01 9.54 -5.62
CA VAL A 147 0.84 8.86 -4.64
C VAL A 147 1.40 9.88 -3.66
N GLY A 148 1.03 9.73 -2.39
CA GLY A 148 1.65 10.45 -1.28
C GLY A 148 2.82 9.65 -0.71
N GLU A 149 3.95 10.31 -0.46
CA GLU A 149 5.20 9.67 -0.06
C GLU A 149 5.73 10.17 1.28
N VAL A 150 6.42 9.30 2.02
CA VAL A 150 7.21 9.67 3.20
C VAL A 150 8.67 9.93 2.75
N ALA A 151 8.85 11.01 1.95
CA ALA A 151 10.11 11.25 1.26
C ALA A 151 11.26 11.65 2.21
N TRP A 152 11.01 12.50 3.20
CA TRP A 152 12.07 12.96 4.10
C TRP A 152 12.62 11.82 4.96
N THR A 153 11.77 11.11 5.69
CA THR A 153 12.19 10.07 6.65
C THR A 153 12.94 8.93 5.98
N PHE A 154 12.47 8.47 4.81
CA PHE A 154 13.04 7.30 4.16
C PHE A 154 14.17 7.61 3.18
N TRP A 155 14.31 8.87 2.75
CA TRP A 155 15.35 9.23 1.78
C TRP A 155 16.09 10.51 2.14
N GLY A 156 15.42 11.65 2.28
CA GLY A 156 16.05 12.96 2.44
C GLY A 156 16.96 13.05 3.66
N SER A 157 16.52 12.53 4.80
CA SER A 157 17.32 12.53 6.04
C SER A 157 18.58 11.68 5.96
N LYS A 158 18.67 10.76 5.00
CA LYS A 158 19.81 9.85 4.80
C LYS A 158 20.82 10.35 3.77
N GLN A 159 20.52 11.45 3.06
CA GLN A 159 21.43 12.02 2.07
C GLN A 159 22.58 12.77 2.75
N ASN A 160 23.76 12.77 2.11
CA ASN A 160 24.91 13.55 2.55
C ASN A 160 25.56 14.25 1.34
N PRO A 161 25.49 15.59 1.20
CA PRO A 161 24.74 16.50 2.09
C PRO A 161 23.22 16.30 2.03
N GLN A 162 22.52 16.69 3.07
CA GLN A 162 21.06 16.66 3.07
C GLN A 162 20.50 17.65 2.04
N PRO A 163 19.37 17.34 1.39
CA PRO A 163 18.72 18.25 0.45
C PRO A 163 18.37 19.59 1.11
N LEU A 164 18.71 20.70 0.44
CA LEU A 164 18.43 22.06 0.93
C LEU A 164 17.01 22.55 0.61
N GLY A 165 16.28 21.84 -0.25
CA GLY A 165 14.94 22.21 -0.71
C GLY A 165 13.87 21.20 -0.29
N GLU A 166 12.64 21.51 -0.70
CA GLU A 166 11.51 20.62 -0.53
C GLU A 166 11.67 19.34 -1.36
N LEU A 167 11.28 18.22 -0.79
CA LEU A 167 11.23 16.94 -1.48
C LEU A 167 9.85 16.72 -2.11
N ILE A 168 9.83 16.09 -3.27
CA ILE A 168 8.58 15.65 -3.88
C ILE A 168 7.97 14.58 -2.97
N SER A 169 6.82 14.91 -2.37
CA SER A 169 6.07 14.03 -1.49
C SER A 169 4.66 13.74 -1.99
N LEU A 170 4.27 14.34 -3.12
CA LEU A 170 3.02 14.07 -3.83
C LEU A 170 3.30 13.98 -5.32
N ARG A 171 2.90 12.86 -5.92
CA ARG A 171 3.09 12.59 -7.35
C ARG A 171 1.75 12.25 -8.01
N LYS A 172 1.66 12.57 -9.31
CA LYS A 172 0.54 12.21 -10.16
C LYS A 172 1.04 11.50 -11.41
N TRP A 173 0.57 10.28 -11.64
CA TRP A 173 0.72 9.58 -12.91
C TRP A 173 -0.54 9.71 -13.75
N ILE A 174 -0.38 10.13 -15.00
CA ILE A 174 -1.49 10.33 -15.93
C ILE A 174 -1.68 9.05 -16.73
N LYS A 175 -2.88 8.50 -16.68
CA LYS A 175 -3.28 7.37 -17.54
C LYS A 175 -3.29 7.85 -19.00
N LYS A 176 -2.49 7.20 -19.83
CA LYS A 176 -2.46 7.42 -21.30
C LYS A 176 -3.50 6.58 -22.01
#